data_28158e5dcdc127a3cbd041bbd0dbb99a
#
_entry.id   28158e5dcdc127a3cbd041bbd0dbb99a
#
_cell.length_a   1.000
_cell.length_b   1.000
_cell.length_c   1.000
_cell.angle_alpha   90.00
_cell.angle_beta   90.00
_cell.angle_gamma   90.00
#
_symmetry.space_group_name_H-M   'P 1'
#
loop_
_entity.id
_entity.type
_entity.pdbx_description
1 polymer ?
#
loop_
_entity_poly.entity_id
_entity_poly.type
_entity_poly.pdbx_seq_one_letter_code
_entity_poly.pdbx_strand_id
1 'polypeptide(L)'
;MQKETSRPTVIRGLPIVSQRTTAADSAPPVSQERRRYRRILRFFAGVIGQFIVLDLLLGRLPLLGERIRGSRAARLRNIARRFRTLAVGMGGVLIKLGQFLSARVDVLPLEITQELAGLQDEVPAEPWDKIAATLQQELGDVAAHFAQIEETPLAAASLGQAHRARLPAGEGNQSVVLKVQRPGIEQIVRIDLDALRVVARWIMRYRPIRRRANVPALMEEFAKTLWEELDYVAEAANAERFAQIFADEGDVRVPRIFHRHSTGRVLTMENVEGLRIDDVAGIRAAGISPTILAERLLDIYFRQVFQEGFFHADPHPGNIFVRALPGPTAEAPNLAAASMPFQITFIDFGMMGNIQKVMSANLQRILLAVAKRDAASLTQIYSDMGFFLPGADLDRITEAQEAVLARIWGRSLQEMARPSPEEIHELASEFKDILRAFPFQIPQDFIYLGRAVGMLSGLTSQLHPDVNLWTQMEKYAVETIGDERFKLFDFEFLCTELQSLLAVPVQVRRLIQLAEGGRLQVRAVEDPKAARRLDRLEQRLGRLNQTILVAAGLLGGVWLYNAGNTNMAIGFWVAAGGLWWMSRRDNPIP
;
A
#
# COMPACT_ATOMS: atom_id res chain seq x y z
N MET A 1 4.54 -1.42 60.55
CA MET A 1 4.67 -0.27 59.67
C MET A 1 4.42 -0.75 58.26
N GLN A 2 3.21 -0.44 57.77
CA GLN A 2 2.62 -0.92 56.53
C GLN A 2 3.21 -0.17 55.32
N LYS A 3 3.58 -0.93 54.28
CA LYS A 3 3.90 -0.38 52.95
C LYS A 3 2.60 -0.26 52.17
N GLU A 4 2.16 0.95 51.88
CA GLU A 4 1.12 1.25 50.92
C GLU A 4 1.66 1.07 49.51
N THR A 5 1.04 0.16 48.78
CA THR A 5 1.21 -0.03 47.36
C THR A 5 0.20 0.84 46.65
N SER A 6 0.66 1.92 45.99
CA SER A 6 -0.17 2.77 45.12
C SER A 6 -0.51 2.02 43.82
N ARG A 7 -1.80 1.77 43.62
CA ARG A 7 -2.38 1.28 42.35
C ARG A 7 -2.53 2.44 41.36
N PRO A 8 -2.30 2.22 40.06
CA PRO A 8 -2.52 3.27 39.07
C PRO A 8 -4.01 3.53 38.91
N THR A 9 -4.36 4.81 38.92
CA THR A 9 -5.72 5.34 38.74
C THR A 9 -6.16 5.11 37.29
N VAL A 10 -7.12 4.24 37.08
CA VAL A 10 -7.81 4.07 35.79
C VAL A 10 -8.71 5.27 35.59
N ILE A 11 -8.39 6.13 34.61
CA ILE A 11 -9.26 7.21 34.15
C ILE A 11 -10.45 6.54 33.45
N ARG A 12 -11.59 6.50 34.11
CA ARG A 12 -12.89 6.10 33.54
C ARG A 12 -13.26 7.10 32.45
N GLY A 13 -13.49 6.58 31.23
CA GLY A 13 -13.97 7.34 30.09
C GLY A 13 -15.26 8.11 30.41
N LEU A 14 -15.29 9.35 29.93
CA LEU A 14 -16.50 10.17 29.87
C LEU A 14 -17.54 9.46 29.00
N PRO A 15 -18.84 9.49 29.37
CA PRO A 15 -19.85 8.85 28.55
C PRO A 15 -20.02 9.62 27.24
N ILE A 16 -19.79 8.92 26.12
CA ILE A 16 -20.16 9.39 24.80
C ILE A 16 -21.69 9.46 24.77
N VAL A 17 -22.23 10.66 24.91
CA VAL A 17 -23.67 10.91 24.67
C VAL A 17 -23.89 10.82 23.16
N SER A 18 -24.21 9.63 22.72
CA SER A 18 -24.75 9.39 21.38
C SER A 18 -26.18 9.97 21.33
N GLN A 19 -26.29 11.27 21.10
CA GLN A 19 -27.55 11.83 20.60
C GLN A 19 -27.57 11.55 19.08
N ARG A 20 -28.18 10.42 18.71
CA ARG A 20 -28.70 10.22 17.36
C ARG A 20 -29.86 11.18 17.17
N THR A 21 -29.58 12.42 16.82
CA THR A 21 -30.54 13.29 16.19
C THR A 21 -30.73 12.81 14.77
N THR A 22 -31.90 12.29 14.46
CA THR A 22 -32.37 12.02 13.10
C THR A 22 -32.58 13.34 12.37
N ALA A 23 -31.49 13.98 11.95
CA ALA A 23 -31.52 15.03 10.94
C ALA A 23 -31.75 14.34 9.60
N ALA A 24 -32.79 14.74 8.89
CA ALA A 24 -32.99 14.34 7.50
C ALA A 24 -31.79 14.85 6.70
N ASP A 25 -30.79 13.98 6.52
CA ASP A 25 -29.64 14.19 5.69
C ASP A 25 -30.14 14.65 4.31
N SER A 26 -29.50 15.64 3.72
CA SER A 26 -29.68 16.02 2.32
C SER A 26 -29.14 14.90 1.41
N ALA A 27 -29.65 13.70 1.63
CA ALA A 27 -29.31 12.51 0.87
C ALA A 27 -29.68 12.76 -0.59
N PRO A 28 -28.77 12.48 -1.53
CA PRO A 28 -29.12 12.58 -2.94
C PRO A 28 -30.36 11.70 -3.20
N PRO A 29 -31.31 12.16 -4.03
CA PRO A 29 -32.52 11.40 -4.27
C PRO A 29 -32.17 9.98 -4.76
N VAL A 30 -32.91 8.99 -4.30
CA VAL A 30 -32.70 7.54 -4.58
C VAL A 30 -32.44 7.25 -6.07
N SER A 31 -32.95 8.12 -6.96
CA SER A 31 -32.69 8.06 -8.41
C SER A 31 -31.23 8.42 -8.77
N GLN A 32 -30.57 9.35 -8.06
CA GLN A 32 -29.18 9.74 -8.32
C GLN A 32 -28.22 8.66 -7.82
N GLU A 33 -28.49 8.08 -6.66
CA GLU A 33 -27.74 6.96 -6.11
C GLU A 33 -27.73 5.77 -7.05
N ARG A 34 -28.91 5.37 -7.54
CA ARG A 34 -29.05 4.27 -8.51
C ARG A 34 -28.36 4.59 -9.83
N ARG A 35 -28.34 5.86 -10.27
CA ARG A 35 -27.59 6.28 -11.48
C ARG A 35 -26.09 6.16 -11.26
N ARG A 36 -25.57 6.61 -10.10
CA ARG A 36 -24.17 6.53 -9.72
C ARG A 36 -23.71 5.08 -9.68
N TYR A 37 -24.40 4.25 -8.93
CA TYR A 37 -24.16 2.80 -8.84
C TYR A 37 -24.11 2.12 -10.21
N ARG A 38 -25.14 2.35 -11.05
CA ARG A 38 -25.22 1.77 -12.40
C ARG A 38 -24.12 2.30 -13.33
N ARG A 39 -23.65 3.52 -13.15
CA ARG A 39 -22.58 4.11 -13.96
C ARG A 39 -21.26 3.42 -13.68
N ILE A 40 -20.94 3.13 -12.41
CA ILE A 40 -19.77 2.36 -12.01
C ILE A 40 -19.84 0.95 -12.61
N LEU A 41 -20.93 0.23 -12.38
CA LEU A 41 -21.09 -1.13 -12.90
C LEU A 41 -20.98 -1.20 -14.42
N ARG A 42 -21.61 -0.26 -15.15
CA ARG A 42 -21.54 -0.23 -16.63
C ARG A 42 -20.12 0.01 -17.13
N PHE A 43 -19.39 0.89 -16.49
CA PHE A 43 -18.00 1.12 -16.86
C PHE A 43 -17.17 -0.15 -16.73
N PHE A 44 -17.19 -0.79 -15.56
CA PHE A 44 -16.38 -1.98 -15.31
C PHE A 44 -16.89 -3.20 -16.09
N ALA A 45 -18.20 -3.34 -16.31
CA ALA A 45 -18.75 -4.37 -17.20
C ALA A 45 -18.22 -4.20 -18.64
N GLY A 46 -18.15 -2.97 -19.13
CA GLY A 46 -17.56 -2.67 -20.44
C GLY A 46 -16.07 -3.01 -20.52
N VAL A 47 -15.30 -2.69 -19.48
CA VAL A 47 -13.86 -3.05 -19.38
C VAL A 47 -13.69 -4.56 -19.36
N ILE A 48 -14.44 -5.27 -18.51
CA ILE A 48 -14.39 -6.74 -18.41
C ILE A 48 -14.82 -7.37 -19.73
N GLY A 49 -15.91 -6.88 -20.34
CA GLY A 49 -16.39 -7.34 -21.65
C GLY A 49 -15.34 -7.16 -22.75
N GLN A 50 -14.71 -5.99 -22.81
CA GLN A 50 -13.62 -5.72 -23.75
C GLN A 50 -12.45 -6.70 -23.55
N PHE A 51 -12.08 -6.97 -22.29
CA PHE A 51 -11.01 -7.92 -21.97
C PHE A 51 -11.39 -9.36 -22.39
N ILE A 52 -12.62 -9.79 -22.11
CA ILE A 52 -13.12 -11.11 -22.51
C ILE A 52 -13.08 -11.25 -24.04
N VAL A 53 -13.62 -10.28 -24.76
CA VAL A 53 -13.70 -10.36 -26.22
C VAL A 53 -12.32 -10.29 -26.86
N LEU A 54 -11.50 -9.31 -26.51
CA LEU A 54 -10.22 -9.09 -27.18
C LEU A 54 -9.13 -10.08 -26.71
N ASP A 55 -8.96 -10.26 -25.39
CA ASP A 55 -7.82 -11.02 -24.89
C ASP A 55 -8.14 -12.54 -24.77
N LEU A 56 -9.40 -12.92 -24.46
CA LEU A 56 -9.77 -14.33 -24.30
C LEU A 56 -10.31 -14.98 -25.56
N LEU A 57 -11.13 -14.27 -26.36
CA LEU A 57 -11.74 -14.83 -27.55
C LEU A 57 -10.88 -14.56 -28.79
N LEU A 58 -10.70 -13.29 -29.16
CA LEU A 58 -10.01 -12.90 -30.39
C LEU A 58 -8.48 -13.07 -30.30
N GLY A 59 -7.88 -12.85 -29.11
CA GLY A 59 -6.45 -13.01 -28.89
C GLY A 59 -5.93 -14.44 -29.07
N ARG A 60 -6.83 -15.44 -29.13
CA ARG A 60 -6.50 -16.84 -29.42
C ARG A 60 -6.52 -17.20 -30.91
N LEU A 61 -7.03 -16.33 -31.76
CA LEU A 61 -7.07 -16.57 -33.19
C LEU A 61 -5.67 -16.36 -33.81
N PRO A 62 -5.18 -17.31 -34.61
CA PRO A 62 -3.80 -17.29 -35.12
C PRO A 62 -3.46 -16.04 -35.97
N LEU A 63 -4.44 -15.49 -36.70
CA LEU A 63 -4.24 -14.33 -37.57
C LEU A 63 -4.39 -12.97 -36.86
N LEU A 64 -5.16 -12.90 -35.78
CA LEU A 64 -5.46 -11.66 -35.06
C LEU A 64 -4.72 -11.54 -33.72
N GLY A 65 -4.29 -12.64 -33.15
CA GLY A 65 -3.70 -12.70 -31.80
C GLY A 65 -2.45 -11.86 -31.63
N GLU A 66 -1.57 -11.78 -32.63
CA GLU A 66 -0.37 -10.95 -32.55
C GLU A 66 -0.68 -9.45 -32.54
N ARG A 67 -1.59 -8.98 -33.41
CA ARG A 67 -2.05 -7.60 -33.43
C ARG A 67 -2.73 -7.20 -32.14
N ILE A 68 -3.54 -8.09 -31.56
CA ILE A 68 -4.26 -7.86 -30.30
C ILE A 68 -3.28 -7.80 -29.15
N ARG A 69 -2.28 -8.68 -29.08
CA ARG A 69 -1.22 -8.66 -28.06
C ARG A 69 -0.35 -7.40 -28.18
N GLY A 70 0.03 -7.02 -29.40
CA GLY A 70 0.80 -5.80 -29.65
C GLY A 70 0.07 -4.50 -29.25
N SER A 71 -1.26 -4.47 -29.34
CA SER A 71 -2.08 -3.30 -28.93
C SER A 71 -2.45 -3.28 -27.43
N ARG A 72 -2.03 -4.28 -26.64
CA ARG A 72 -2.45 -4.41 -25.23
C ARG A 72 -2.07 -3.22 -24.35
N ALA A 73 -0.83 -2.74 -24.45
CA ALA A 73 -0.36 -1.60 -23.68
C ALA A 73 -1.17 -0.31 -23.98
N ALA A 74 -1.46 -0.06 -25.27
CA ALA A 74 -2.27 1.08 -25.69
C ALA A 74 -3.72 0.96 -25.18
N ARG A 75 -4.29 -0.25 -25.19
CA ARG A 75 -5.63 -0.50 -24.63
C ARG A 75 -5.68 -0.27 -23.13
N LEU A 76 -4.69 -0.75 -22.38
CA LEU A 76 -4.62 -0.55 -20.93
C LEU A 76 -4.53 0.94 -20.58
N ARG A 77 -3.67 1.70 -21.27
CA ARG A 77 -3.62 3.17 -21.12
C ARG A 77 -4.96 3.83 -21.42
N ASN A 78 -5.65 3.42 -22.49
CA ASN A 78 -6.95 3.99 -22.82
C ASN A 78 -8.03 3.65 -21.77
N ILE A 79 -8.02 2.45 -21.20
CA ILE A 79 -8.90 2.07 -20.09
C ILE A 79 -8.61 2.94 -18.87
N ALA A 80 -7.35 3.13 -18.51
CA ALA A 80 -6.95 3.97 -17.39
C ALA A 80 -7.37 5.43 -17.60
N ARG A 81 -7.20 5.98 -18.81
CA ARG A 81 -7.65 7.34 -19.16
C ARG A 81 -9.18 7.48 -19.07
N ARG A 82 -9.94 6.50 -19.56
CA ARG A 82 -11.41 6.51 -19.44
C ARG A 82 -11.84 6.40 -17.98
N PHE A 83 -11.11 5.62 -17.16
CA PHE A 83 -11.36 5.57 -15.72
C PHE A 83 -11.06 6.91 -15.05
N ARG A 84 -9.94 7.56 -15.38
CA ARG A 84 -9.60 8.91 -14.90
C ARG A 84 -10.71 9.90 -15.20
N THR A 85 -11.20 9.95 -16.45
CA THR A 85 -12.34 10.81 -16.84
C THR A 85 -13.60 10.50 -16.02
N LEU A 86 -13.88 9.21 -15.78
CA LEU A 86 -15.00 8.79 -14.93
C LEU A 86 -14.81 9.25 -13.49
N ALA A 87 -13.61 9.07 -12.93
CA ALA A 87 -13.27 9.39 -11.55
C ALA A 87 -13.37 10.91 -11.29
N VAL A 88 -12.80 11.74 -12.16
CA VAL A 88 -12.91 13.20 -12.07
C VAL A 88 -14.38 13.65 -12.18
N GLY A 89 -15.13 13.09 -13.13
CA GLY A 89 -16.55 13.46 -13.33
C GLY A 89 -17.52 12.94 -12.26
N MET A 90 -17.13 11.98 -11.46
CA MET A 90 -17.93 11.44 -10.33
C MET A 90 -17.42 11.91 -8.96
N GLY A 91 -16.16 12.31 -8.88
CA GLY A 91 -15.53 12.78 -7.65
C GLY A 91 -15.41 11.69 -6.55
N GLY A 92 -14.93 12.11 -5.39
CA GLY A 92 -14.95 11.30 -4.16
C GLY A 92 -14.17 9.99 -4.27
N VAL A 93 -14.87 8.90 -4.01
CA VAL A 93 -14.31 7.54 -3.88
C VAL A 93 -13.55 7.06 -5.11
N LEU A 94 -14.01 7.40 -6.32
CA LEU A 94 -13.34 6.93 -7.55
C LEU A 94 -11.99 7.61 -7.79
N ILE A 95 -11.82 8.85 -7.34
CA ILE A 95 -10.51 9.52 -7.36
C ILE A 95 -9.57 8.80 -6.39
N LYS A 96 -10.02 8.54 -5.16
CA LYS A 96 -9.25 7.79 -4.17
C LYS A 96 -8.95 6.36 -4.62
N LEU A 97 -9.89 5.70 -5.29
CA LEU A 97 -9.63 4.39 -5.89
C LEU A 97 -8.51 4.47 -6.93
N GLY A 98 -8.51 5.51 -7.77
CA GLY A 98 -7.45 5.72 -8.75
C GLY A 98 -6.09 5.98 -8.09
N GLN A 99 -6.05 6.78 -7.02
CA GLN A 99 -4.85 7.03 -6.22
C GLN A 99 -4.34 5.74 -5.55
N PHE A 100 -5.24 4.97 -4.92
CA PHE A 100 -4.93 3.67 -4.33
C PHE A 100 -4.37 2.68 -5.37
N LEU A 101 -5.02 2.59 -6.54
CA LEU A 101 -4.57 1.71 -7.62
C LEU A 101 -3.26 2.16 -8.26
N SER A 102 -2.96 3.46 -8.31
CA SER A 102 -1.70 3.98 -8.85
C SER A 102 -0.49 3.55 -8.02
N ALA A 103 -0.66 3.34 -6.73
CA ALA A 103 0.38 2.86 -5.82
C ALA A 103 0.59 1.32 -5.89
N ARG A 104 -0.31 0.58 -6.54
CA ARG A 104 -0.31 -0.90 -6.57
C ARG A 104 0.41 -1.45 -7.82
N VAL A 105 1.70 -1.12 -7.93
CA VAL A 105 2.58 -1.65 -9.00
C VAL A 105 2.80 -3.16 -8.91
N ASP A 106 2.54 -3.75 -7.74
CA ASP A 106 2.56 -5.19 -7.48
C ASP A 106 1.41 -5.94 -8.18
N VAL A 107 0.26 -5.29 -8.36
CA VAL A 107 -0.95 -5.91 -8.92
C VAL A 107 -1.25 -5.42 -10.34
N LEU A 108 -0.99 -4.16 -10.64
CA LEU A 108 -1.39 -3.51 -11.89
C LEU A 108 -0.19 -3.26 -12.83
N PRO A 109 -0.42 -3.38 -14.16
CA PRO A 109 0.56 -3.01 -15.17
C PRO A 109 0.95 -1.52 -15.08
N LEU A 110 2.22 -1.23 -15.41
CA LEU A 110 2.81 0.10 -15.34
C LEU A 110 2.04 1.15 -16.18
N GLU A 111 1.47 0.72 -17.31
CA GLU A 111 0.67 1.57 -18.18
C GLU A 111 -0.62 2.10 -17.51
N ILE A 112 -1.13 1.37 -16.54
CA ILE A 112 -2.31 1.78 -15.75
C ILE A 112 -1.87 2.69 -14.61
N THR A 113 -0.88 2.28 -13.83
CA THR A 113 -0.43 3.03 -12.64
C THR A 113 0.10 4.41 -13.00
N GLN A 114 0.86 4.54 -14.09
CA GLN A 114 1.34 5.82 -14.61
C GLN A 114 0.22 6.78 -15.04
N GLU A 115 -0.80 6.29 -15.74
CA GLU A 115 -1.94 7.13 -16.18
C GLU A 115 -2.80 7.58 -14.97
N LEU A 116 -2.87 6.76 -13.92
CA LEU A 116 -3.64 7.07 -12.71
C LEU A 116 -2.89 7.97 -11.71
N ALA A 117 -1.58 8.04 -11.78
CA ALA A 117 -0.76 8.88 -10.88
C ALA A 117 -1.15 10.37 -10.93
N GLY A 118 -1.64 10.88 -12.08
CA GLY A 118 -2.10 12.25 -12.24
C GLY A 118 -3.47 12.59 -11.64
N LEU A 119 -4.11 11.68 -10.87
CA LEU A 119 -5.43 11.94 -10.24
C LEU A 119 -5.36 12.76 -8.94
N GLN A 120 -4.18 13.19 -8.51
CA GLN A 120 -4.00 13.81 -7.19
C GLN A 120 -4.57 15.22 -7.11
N ASP A 121 -4.54 16.01 -8.21
CA ASP A 121 -4.79 17.46 -8.17
C ASP A 121 -6.09 17.91 -8.88
N GLU A 122 -6.94 17.00 -9.35
CA GLU A 122 -8.08 17.33 -10.22
C GLU A 122 -9.45 17.24 -9.51
N VAL A 123 -9.60 17.84 -8.34
CA VAL A 123 -10.88 17.78 -7.62
C VAL A 123 -11.58 19.14 -7.64
N PRO A 124 -12.74 19.30 -8.30
CA PRO A 124 -13.49 20.54 -8.25
C PRO A 124 -14.04 20.81 -6.84
N ALA A 125 -14.02 22.07 -6.43
CA ALA A 125 -14.60 22.50 -5.16
C ALA A 125 -16.13 22.36 -5.17
N GLU A 126 -16.71 22.04 -4.00
CA GLU A 126 -18.16 22.16 -3.77
C GLU A 126 -18.56 23.62 -3.61
N PRO A 127 -19.74 24.00 -4.04
CA PRO A 127 -20.29 25.34 -3.80
C PRO A 127 -20.37 25.67 -2.30
N TRP A 128 -20.08 26.94 -1.98
CA TRP A 128 -20.06 27.42 -0.60
C TRP A 128 -21.35 27.17 0.18
N ASP A 129 -22.52 27.40 -0.46
CA ASP A 129 -23.84 27.16 0.14
C ASP A 129 -24.00 25.75 0.72
N LYS A 130 -23.45 24.76 0.07
CA LYS A 130 -23.47 23.37 0.54
C LYS A 130 -22.52 23.13 1.72
N ILE A 131 -21.35 23.75 1.70
CA ILE A 131 -20.38 23.69 2.80
C ILE A 131 -20.92 24.41 4.03
N ALA A 132 -21.48 25.61 3.83
CA ALA A 132 -22.14 26.38 4.89
C ALA A 132 -23.28 25.58 5.54
N ALA A 133 -24.08 24.86 4.74
CA ALA A 133 -25.12 23.98 5.27
C ALA A 133 -24.54 22.85 6.14
N THR A 134 -23.40 22.26 5.72
CA THR A 134 -22.70 21.24 6.53
C THR A 134 -22.18 21.83 7.83
N LEU A 135 -21.56 23.01 7.80
CA LEU A 135 -21.09 23.71 9.00
C LEU A 135 -22.25 24.01 9.97
N GLN A 136 -23.39 24.48 9.43
CA GLN A 136 -24.59 24.75 10.22
C GLN A 136 -25.16 23.49 10.87
N GLN A 137 -25.15 22.35 10.15
CA GLN A 137 -25.59 21.06 10.71
C GLN A 137 -24.70 20.56 11.85
N GLU A 138 -23.40 20.71 11.68
CA GLU A 138 -22.41 20.14 12.61
C GLU A 138 -22.16 21.01 13.82
N LEU A 139 -22.13 22.34 13.67
CA LEU A 139 -21.75 23.29 14.69
C LEU A 139 -22.93 24.07 15.26
N GLY A 140 -24.09 24.03 14.60
CA GLY A 140 -25.25 24.85 15.01
C GLY A 140 -25.05 26.33 14.68
N ASP A 141 -24.86 27.17 15.67
CA ASP A 141 -24.60 28.61 15.46
C ASP A 141 -23.15 28.83 15.02
N VAL A 142 -22.92 28.83 13.71
CA VAL A 142 -21.59 29.02 13.10
C VAL A 142 -20.94 30.35 13.53
N ALA A 143 -21.76 31.42 13.75
CA ALA A 143 -21.25 32.72 14.16
C ALA A 143 -20.72 32.73 15.61
N ALA A 144 -21.17 31.79 16.44
CA ALA A 144 -20.60 31.60 17.79
C ALA A 144 -19.19 30.92 17.74
N HIS A 145 -18.90 30.21 16.66
CA HIS A 145 -17.63 29.49 16.49
C HIS A 145 -16.60 30.29 15.70
N PHE A 146 -17.01 31.11 14.73
CA PHE A 146 -16.10 31.81 13.83
C PHE A 146 -16.57 33.26 13.61
N ALA A 147 -15.63 34.20 13.77
CA ALA A 147 -15.87 35.60 13.44
C ALA A 147 -15.99 35.84 11.92
N GLN A 148 -15.25 35.06 11.15
CA GLN A 148 -15.22 35.12 9.69
C GLN A 148 -14.82 33.77 9.11
N ILE A 149 -15.41 33.39 7.97
CA ILE A 149 -14.99 32.24 7.16
C ILE A 149 -14.84 32.73 5.72
N GLU A 150 -13.73 32.36 5.05
CA GLU A 150 -13.55 32.63 3.63
C GLU A 150 -14.37 31.64 2.80
N GLU A 151 -15.27 32.14 1.94
CA GLU A 151 -16.13 31.30 1.09
C GLU A 151 -15.33 30.56 0.01
N THR A 152 -14.24 31.20 -0.46
CA THR A 152 -13.34 30.57 -1.42
C THR A 152 -12.48 29.52 -0.70
N PRO A 153 -12.51 28.26 -1.15
CA PRO A 153 -11.71 27.22 -0.51
C PRO A 153 -10.22 27.46 -0.68
N LEU A 154 -9.44 27.19 0.36
CA LEU A 154 -7.99 27.14 0.33
C LEU A 154 -7.52 25.95 -0.51
N ALA A 155 -8.18 24.82 -0.37
CA ALA A 155 -7.92 23.59 -1.12
C ALA A 155 -9.17 22.73 -1.21
N ALA A 156 -9.31 21.98 -2.30
CA ALA A 156 -10.38 21.00 -2.48
C ALA A 156 -9.79 19.60 -2.63
N ALA A 157 -10.22 18.67 -1.78
CA ALA A 157 -9.83 17.28 -1.79
C ALA A 157 -11.01 16.37 -2.22
N SER A 158 -10.73 15.10 -2.42
CA SER A 158 -11.74 14.12 -2.87
C SER A 158 -12.89 13.93 -1.90
N LEU A 159 -12.64 14.01 -0.59
CA LEU A 159 -13.62 13.74 0.47
C LEU A 159 -14.03 14.98 1.27
N GLY A 160 -13.29 16.08 1.15
CA GLY A 160 -13.53 17.32 1.86
C GLY A 160 -12.92 18.52 1.17
N GLN A 161 -13.04 19.68 1.78
CA GLN A 161 -12.33 20.89 1.36
C GLN A 161 -11.94 21.73 2.57
N ALA A 162 -10.92 22.58 2.39
CA ALA A 162 -10.38 23.42 3.44
C ALA A 162 -10.73 24.89 3.19
N HIS A 163 -11.12 25.60 4.25
CA HIS A 163 -11.42 27.02 4.23
C HIS A 163 -10.63 27.76 5.31
N ARG A 164 -10.19 28.99 5.04
CA ARG A 164 -9.65 29.86 6.08
C ARG A 164 -10.78 30.45 6.91
N ALA A 165 -10.53 30.57 8.21
CA ALA A 165 -11.43 31.22 9.11
C ALA A 165 -10.69 31.98 10.21
N ARG A 166 -11.42 32.77 10.98
CA ARG A 166 -10.93 33.44 12.19
C ARG A 166 -11.80 33.07 13.38
N LEU A 167 -11.18 32.73 14.48
CA LEU A 167 -11.87 32.52 15.74
C LEU A 167 -12.43 33.85 16.28
N PRO A 168 -13.44 33.82 17.16
CA PRO A 168 -13.98 35.00 17.79
C PRO A 168 -12.94 35.82 18.57
N ALA A 169 -13.17 37.13 18.70
CA ALA A 169 -12.26 38.01 19.42
C ALA A 169 -11.97 37.56 20.87
N GLY A 170 -12.93 36.93 21.54
CA GLY A 170 -12.78 36.33 22.86
C GLY A 170 -11.80 35.15 22.93
N GLU A 171 -11.45 34.56 21.78
CA GLU A 171 -10.46 33.47 21.61
C GLU A 171 -9.21 33.95 20.83
N GLY A 172 -8.93 35.28 20.89
CA GLY A 172 -7.71 35.88 20.33
C GLY A 172 -7.71 36.14 18.83
N ASN A 173 -8.86 36.04 18.15
CA ASN A 173 -9.00 36.29 16.70
C ASN A 173 -7.96 35.51 15.85
N GLN A 174 -7.62 34.29 16.28
CA GLN A 174 -6.60 33.47 15.64
C GLN A 174 -7.05 33.02 14.25
N SER A 175 -6.09 32.98 13.31
CA SER A 175 -6.33 32.41 11.97
C SER A 175 -6.31 30.88 12.06
N VAL A 176 -7.34 30.26 11.52
CA VAL A 176 -7.53 28.80 11.53
C VAL A 176 -7.90 28.31 10.14
N VAL A 177 -7.73 27.00 9.91
CA VAL A 177 -8.19 26.28 8.73
C VAL A 177 -9.28 25.32 9.16
N LEU A 178 -10.40 25.35 8.44
CA LEU A 178 -11.51 24.42 8.59
C LEU A 178 -11.40 23.36 7.50
N LYS A 179 -11.19 22.11 7.85
CA LYS A 179 -11.34 20.96 6.96
C LYS A 179 -12.78 20.47 7.11
N VAL A 180 -13.59 20.55 6.04
CA VAL A 180 -15.01 20.21 6.06
C VAL A 180 -15.27 19.08 5.09
N GLN A 181 -15.94 18.02 5.52
CA GLN A 181 -16.33 16.92 4.67
C GLN A 181 -17.37 17.37 3.63
N ARG A 182 -17.30 16.76 2.44
CA ARG A 182 -18.30 17.00 1.39
C ARG A 182 -19.69 16.56 1.85
N PRO A 183 -20.73 17.31 1.52
CA PRO A 183 -22.11 16.94 1.87
C PRO A 183 -22.47 15.54 1.37
N GLY A 184 -23.04 14.71 2.24
CA GLY A 184 -23.48 13.34 1.89
C GLY A 184 -22.36 12.38 1.50
N ILE A 185 -21.09 12.68 1.82
CA ILE A 185 -19.93 11.87 1.39
C ILE A 185 -20.00 10.43 1.91
N GLU A 186 -20.45 10.20 3.13
CA GLU A 186 -20.58 8.86 3.69
C GLU A 186 -21.52 7.97 2.86
N GLN A 187 -22.63 8.54 2.39
CA GLN A 187 -23.58 7.82 1.56
C GLN A 187 -23.00 7.50 0.18
N ILE A 188 -22.27 8.47 -0.41
CA ILE A 188 -21.53 8.27 -1.65
C ILE A 188 -20.52 7.13 -1.48
N VAL A 189 -19.78 7.11 -0.37
CA VAL A 189 -18.80 6.07 -0.04
C VAL A 189 -19.46 4.70 0.00
N ARG A 190 -20.58 4.57 0.73
CA ARG A 190 -21.33 3.29 0.83
C ARG A 190 -21.76 2.80 -0.56
N ILE A 191 -22.36 3.64 -1.37
CA ILE A 191 -22.85 3.29 -2.71
C ILE A 191 -21.71 2.86 -3.63
N ASP A 192 -20.61 3.61 -3.63
CA ASP A 192 -19.47 3.33 -4.48
C ASP A 192 -18.76 2.03 -4.05
N LEU A 193 -18.55 1.83 -2.75
CA LEU A 193 -17.97 0.59 -2.23
C LEU A 193 -18.84 -0.62 -2.55
N ASP A 194 -20.16 -0.52 -2.44
CA ASP A 194 -21.06 -1.62 -2.79
C ASP A 194 -20.98 -1.97 -4.28
N ALA A 195 -20.91 -0.96 -5.16
CA ALA A 195 -20.69 -1.17 -6.58
C ALA A 195 -19.34 -1.83 -6.86
N LEU A 196 -18.27 -1.36 -6.21
CA LEU A 196 -16.92 -1.88 -6.38
C LEU A 196 -16.77 -3.31 -5.83
N ARG A 197 -17.44 -3.66 -4.74
CA ARG A 197 -17.52 -5.04 -4.23
C ARG A 197 -18.15 -6.01 -5.25
N VAL A 198 -19.17 -5.55 -5.98
CA VAL A 198 -19.76 -6.34 -7.08
C VAL A 198 -18.75 -6.52 -8.20
N VAL A 199 -18.04 -5.45 -8.59
CA VAL A 199 -16.97 -5.51 -9.61
C VAL A 199 -15.85 -6.47 -9.18
N ALA A 200 -15.40 -6.41 -7.93
CA ALA A 200 -14.40 -7.33 -7.39
C ALA A 200 -14.82 -8.80 -7.54
N ARG A 201 -16.09 -9.11 -7.23
CA ARG A 201 -16.65 -10.46 -7.44
C ARG A 201 -16.66 -10.87 -8.91
N TRP A 202 -16.92 -9.97 -9.85
CA TRP A 202 -16.84 -10.27 -11.29
C TRP A 202 -15.42 -10.58 -11.73
N ILE A 203 -14.45 -9.78 -11.29
CA ILE A 203 -13.01 -9.95 -11.59
C ILE A 203 -12.51 -11.30 -11.08
N MET A 204 -12.93 -11.73 -9.88
CA MET A 204 -12.52 -13.01 -9.29
C MET A 204 -13.04 -14.24 -10.04
N ARG A 205 -13.99 -14.11 -10.97
CA ARG A 205 -14.38 -15.21 -11.87
C ARG A 205 -13.30 -15.54 -12.88
N TYR A 206 -12.36 -14.61 -13.12
CA TYR A 206 -11.26 -14.83 -14.06
C TYR A 206 -10.06 -15.49 -13.36
N ARG A 207 -9.82 -16.78 -13.67
CA ARG A 207 -8.78 -17.62 -13.05
C ARG A 207 -7.37 -16.97 -12.98
N PRO A 208 -6.84 -16.33 -14.05
CA PRO A 208 -5.49 -15.74 -14.00
C PRO A 208 -5.35 -14.62 -12.98
N ILE A 209 -6.37 -13.79 -12.77
CA ILE A 209 -6.35 -12.74 -11.74
C ILE A 209 -6.48 -13.39 -10.36
N ARG A 210 -7.42 -14.33 -10.18
CA ARG A 210 -7.63 -15.02 -8.90
C ARG A 210 -6.38 -15.73 -8.36
N ARG A 211 -5.46 -16.14 -9.23
CA ARG A 211 -4.20 -16.77 -8.83
C ARG A 211 -3.12 -15.78 -8.43
N ARG A 212 -3.25 -14.50 -8.78
CA ARG A 212 -2.22 -13.46 -8.58
C ARG A 212 -2.62 -12.40 -7.56
N ALA A 213 -3.91 -12.15 -7.38
CA ALA A 213 -4.40 -11.11 -6.49
C ALA A 213 -5.71 -11.52 -5.81
N ASN A 214 -5.81 -11.23 -4.52
CA ASN A 214 -7.05 -11.32 -3.77
C ASN A 214 -7.79 -9.97 -3.86
N VAL A 215 -8.50 -9.75 -4.98
CA VAL A 215 -9.20 -8.48 -5.24
C VAL A 215 -10.22 -8.12 -4.15
N PRO A 216 -11.00 -9.06 -3.56
CA PRO A 216 -11.85 -8.74 -2.41
C PRO A 216 -11.08 -8.19 -1.21
N ALA A 217 -9.95 -8.80 -0.84
CA ALA A 217 -9.12 -8.30 0.26
C ALA A 217 -8.59 -6.88 -0.02
N LEU A 218 -8.15 -6.62 -1.26
CA LEU A 218 -7.76 -5.28 -1.70
C LEU A 218 -8.90 -4.26 -1.61
N MET A 219 -10.13 -4.68 -1.89
CA MET A 219 -11.30 -3.82 -1.76
C MET A 219 -11.64 -3.51 -0.31
N GLU A 220 -11.50 -4.47 0.61
CA GLU A 220 -11.71 -4.21 2.03
C GLU A 220 -10.60 -3.34 2.64
N GLU A 221 -9.35 -3.52 2.19
CA GLU A 221 -8.23 -2.63 2.52
C GLU A 221 -8.54 -1.19 2.06
N PHE A 222 -8.93 -1.02 0.81
CA PHE A 222 -9.35 0.28 0.27
C PHE A 222 -10.52 0.88 1.05
N ALA A 223 -11.53 0.07 1.38
CA ALA A 223 -12.67 0.52 2.16
C ALA A 223 -12.25 1.01 3.55
N LYS A 224 -11.36 0.28 4.23
CA LYS A 224 -10.81 0.65 5.52
C LYS A 224 -10.11 2.01 5.44
N THR A 225 -9.16 2.16 4.52
CA THR A 225 -8.42 3.43 4.30
C THR A 225 -9.36 4.61 4.04
N LEU A 226 -10.42 4.38 3.27
CA LEU A 226 -11.39 5.42 2.94
C LEU A 226 -12.21 5.87 4.15
N TRP A 227 -12.60 4.94 5.03
CA TRP A 227 -13.29 5.25 6.27
C TRP A 227 -12.38 5.93 7.30
N GLU A 228 -11.10 5.54 7.37
CA GLU A 228 -10.10 6.20 8.22
C GLU A 228 -9.90 7.67 7.80
N GLU A 229 -9.87 7.96 6.50
CA GLU A 229 -9.73 9.33 5.97
C GLU A 229 -10.97 10.21 6.24
N LEU A 230 -12.13 9.62 6.49
CA LEU A 230 -13.35 10.33 6.89
C LEU A 230 -13.45 10.53 8.42
N ASP A 231 -12.57 9.96 9.20
CA ASP A 231 -12.61 10.08 10.66
C ASP A 231 -11.75 11.26 11.13
N TYR A 232 -12.33 12.46 11.13
CA TYR A 232 -11.65 13.67 11.58
C TYR A 232 -11.36 13.68 13.09
N VAL A 233 -12.07 12.87 13.88
CA VAL A 233 -11.76 12.70 15.30
C VAL A 233 -10.46 11.89 15.45
N ALA A 234 -10.31 10.82 14.68
CA ALA A 234 -9.08 10.06 14.63
C ALA A 234 -7.91 10.89 14.06
N GLU A 235 -8.16 11.70 13.01
CA GLU A 235 -7.15 12.62 12.46
C GLU A 235 -6.64 13.61 13.51
N ALA A 236 -7.54 14.22 14.30
CA ALA A 236 -7.17 15.10 15.41
C ALA A 236 -6.32 14.39 16.47
N ALA A 237 -6.73 13.19 16.89
CA ALA A 237 -5.99 12.39 17.86
C ALA A 237 -4.59 11.97 17.33
N ASN A 238 -4.50 11.64 16.05
CA ASN A 238 -3.24 11.34 15.39
C ASN A 238 -2.30 12.56 15.37
N ALA A 239 -2.82 13.75 15.04
CA ALA A 239 -2.08 15.01 15.07
C ALA A 239 -1.50 15.29 16.46
N GLU A 240 -2.32 15.14 17.50
CA GLU A 240 -1.88 15.34 18.88
C GLU A 240 -0.86 14.31 19.33
N ARG A 241 -1.03 13.03 18.97
CA ARG A 241 -0.04 11.99 19.24
C ARG A 241 1.28 12.31 18.55
N PHE A 242 1.25 12.74 17.29
CA PHE A 242 2.44 13.12 16.55
C PHE A 242 3.13 14.33 17.18
N ALA A 243 2.37 15.34 17.60
CA ALA A 243 2.90 16.50 18.32
C ALA A 243 3.58 16.11 19.65
N GLN A 244 3.04 15.13 20.38
CA GLN A 244 3.64 14.61 21.62
C GLN A 244 4.97 13.90 21.35
N ILE A 245 5.08 13.11 20.27
CA ILE A 245 6.31 12.42 19.88
C ILE A 245 7.47 13.41 19.64
N PHE A 246 7.17 14.56 19.05
CA PHE A 246 8.14 15.58 18.70
C PHE A 246 8.13 16.81 19.62
N ALA A 247 7.52 16.70 20.81
CA ALA A 247 7.37 17.83 21.75
C ALA A 247 8.72 18.46 22.17
N ASP A 248 9.76 17.64 22.24
CA ASP A 248 11.11 18.08 22.63
C ASP A 248 11.93 18.63 21.44
N GLU A 249 11.40 18.58 20.22
CA GLU A 249 12.08 19.04 19.00
C GLU A 249 11.44 20.34 18.48
N GLY A 250 12.13 21.46 18.70
CA GLY A 250 11.61 22.78 18.32
C GLY A 250 11.50 23.04 16.82
N ASP A 251 12.13 22.21 16.00
CA ASP A 251 12.14 22.29 14.53
C ASP A 251 11.07 21.41 13.85
N VAL A 252 10.28 20.64 14.61
CA VAL A 252 9.10 19.90 14.12
C VAL A 252 7.84 20.50 14.71
N ARG A 253 6.87 20.79 13.87
CA ARG A 253 5.60 21.40 14.28
C ARG A 253 4.40 20.64 13.73
N VAL A 254 3.34 20.64 14.54
CA VAL A 254 2.00 20.20 14.20
C VAL A 254 1.03 21.35 14.47
N PRO A 255 0.06 21.63 13.59
CA PRO A 255 -0.98 22.62 13.86
C PRO A 255 -1.77 22.25 15.10
N ARG A 256 -2.02 23.23 15.94
CA ARG A 256 -2.90 23.05 17.11
C ARG A 256 -4.31 22.73 16.65
N ILE A 257 -4.93 21.72 17.26
CA ILE A 257 -6.34 21.35 17.03
C ILE A 257 -7.24 22.13 17.99
N PHE A 258 -8.37 22.62 17.47
CA PHE A 258 -9.39 23.35 18.24
C PHE A 258 -10.64 22.48 18.42
N HIS A 259 -10.62 21.60 19.41
CA HIS A 259 -11.70 20.62 19.66
C HIS A 259 -13.08 21.24 19.82
N ARG A 260 -13.17 22.43 20.47
CA ARG A 260 -14.45 23.15 20.65
C ARG A 260 -15.11 23.51 19.32
N HIS A 261 -14.33 23.67 18.26
CA HIS A 261 -14.74 24.05 16.92
C HIS A 261 -14.63 22.89 15.93
N SER A 262 -14.53 21.66 16.42
CA SER A 262 -14.37 20.44 15.63
C SER A 262 -15.46 19.43 15.96
N THR A 263 -15.84 18.63 14.96
CA THR A 263 -16.80 17.53 15.06
C THR A 263 -16.29 16.32 14.26
N GLY A 264 -17.08 15.27 14.10
CA GLY A 264 -16.70 14.15 13.24
C GLY A 264 -16.57 14.52 11.75
N ARG A 265 -17.14 15.66 11.31
CA ARG A 265 -17.15 16.08 9.90
C ARG A 265 -16.52 17.45 9.66
N VAL A 266 -16.12 18.14 10.71
CA VAL A 266 -15.43 19.44 10.67
C VAL A 266 -14.21 19.37 11.56
N LEU A 267 -13.02 19.57 11.01
CA LEU A 267 -11.77 19.66 11.76
C LEU A 267 -11.25 21.08 11.69
N THR A 268 -11.09 21.72 12.85
CA THR A 268 -10.55 23.06 12.96
C THR A 268 -9.13 22.99 13.51
N MET A 269 -8.19 23.51 12.75
CA MET A 269 -6.78 23.51 13.10
C MET A 269 -6.15 24.89 12.89
N GLU A 270 -5.03 25.11 13.52
CA GLU A 270 -4.22 26.32 13.35
C GLU A 270 -3.85 26.53 11.87
N ASN A 271 -3.97 27.78 11.38
CA ASN A 271 -3.48 28.10 10.05
C ASN A 271 -1.95 28.19 10.09
N VAL A 272 -1.31 27.31 9.32
CA VAL A 272 0.15 27.27 9.22
C VAL A 272 0.59 28.04 8.00
N GLU A 273 1.54 28.96 8.23
CA GLU A 273 2.20 29.69 7.15
C GLU A 273 3.59 29.11 6.91
N GLY A 274 3.92 28.87 5.65
CA GLY A 274 5.22 28.32 5.27
C GLY A 274 5.30 28.08 3.77
N LEU A 275 6.51 27.79 3.31
CA LEU A 275 6.79 27.34 1.96
C LEU A 275 6.47 25.86 1.85
N ARG A 276 5.92 25.44 0.76
CA ARG A 276 5.79 23.99 0.50
C ARG A 276 7.18 23.38 0.38
N ILE A 277 7.34 22.18 0.87
CA ILE A 277 8.65 21.51 0.89
C ILE A 277 9.22 21.21 -0.52
N ASP A 278 8.38 21.17 -1.55
CA ASP A 278 8.80 21.02 -2.96
C ASP A 278 9.14 22.34 -3.66
N ASP A 279 8.92 23.50 -3.02
CA ASP A 279 9.36 24.80 -3.51
C ASP A 279 10.85 25.04 -3.18
N VAL A 280 11.71 24.31 -3.86
CA VAL A 280 13.17 24.37 -3.65
C VAL A 280 13.72 25.78 -3.91
N ALA A 281 13.12 26.53 -4.83
CA ALA A 281 13.53 27.90 -5.15
C ALA A 281 13.20 28.86 -4.00
N GLY A 282 11.98 28.80 -3.46
CA GLY A 282 11.54 29.56 -2.31
C GLY A 282 12.34 29.23 -1.04
N ILE A 283 12.63 27.95 -0.81
CA ILE A 283 13.43 27.45 0.33
C ILE A 283 14.85 28.04 0.28
N ARG A 284 15.51 28.01 -0.88
CA ARG A 284 16.83 28.64 -1.07
C ARG A 284 16.78 30.15 -0.91
N ALA A 285 15.75 30.80 -1.44
CA ALA A 285 15.57 32.25 -1.27
C ALA A 285 15.34 32.65 0.18
N ALA A 286 14.74 31.79 1.00
CA ALA A 286 14.60 31.96 2.45
C ALA A 286 15.89 31.66 3.24
N GLY A 287 17.01 31.34 2.56
CA GLY A 287 18.31 31.04 3.19
C GLY A 287 18.39 29.63 3.81
N ILE A 288 17.42 28.76 3.54
CA ILE A 288 17.40 27.38 4.05
C ILE A 288 18.18 26.50 3.08
N SER A 289 19.08 25.64 3.61
CA SER A 289 19.78 24.64 2.81
C SER A 289 18.87 23.46 2.50
N PRO A 290 18.55 23.18 1.22
CA PRO A 290 17.75 22.01 0.86
C PRO A 290 18.41 20.68 1.26
N THR A 291 19.73 20.63 1.28
CA THR A 291 20.51 19.45 1.73
C THR A 291 20.23 19.13 3.20
N ILE A 292 20.40 20.13 4.08
CA ILE A 292 20.16 19.95 5.52
C ILE A 292 18.69 19.64 5.79
N LEU A 293 17.78 20.27 5.03
CA LEU A 293 16.35 19.99 5.12
C LEU A 293 16.02 18.54 4.73
N ALA A 294 16.63 18.02 3.65
CA ALA A 294 16.43 16.63 3.21
C ALA A 294 16.95 15.63 4.24
N GLU A 295 18.15 15.86 4.79
CA GLU A 295 18.72 15.02 5.84
C GLU A 295 17.83 15.04 7.09
N ARG A 296 17.39 16.22 7.53
CA ARG A 296 16.52 16.33 8.70
C ARG A 296 15.17 15.65 8.51
N LEU A 297 14.59 15.74 7.32
CA LEU A 297 13.35 15.05 6.98
C LEU A 297 13.52 13.52 7.08
N LEU A 298 14.65 12.98 6.63
CA LEU A 298 14.97 11.56 6.77
C LEU A 298 15.11 11.15 8.24
N ASP A 299 15.80 11.94 9.06
CA ASP A 299 15.95 11.68 10.51
C ASP A 299 14.58 11.63 11.21
N ILE A 300 13.69 12.58 10.90
CA ILE A 300 12.32 12.60 11.43
C ILE A 300 11.58 11.31 11.06
N TYR A 301 11.70 10.84 9.80
CA TYR A 301 11.05 9.60 9.37
C TYR A 301 11.68 8.35 9.98
N PHE A 302 12.99 8.32 10.14
CA PHE A 302 13.65 7.22 10.83
C PHE A 302 13.18 7.09 12.27
N ARG A 303 13.06 8.21 13.00
CA ARG A 303 12.49 8.22 14.35
C ARG A 303 11.07 7.69 14.37
N GLN A 304 10.20 8.18 13.48
CA GLN A 304 8.81 7.72 13.36
C GLN A 304 8.72 6.20 13.15
N VAL A 305 9.51 5.65 12.24
CA VAL A 305 9.43 4.25 11.81
C VAL A 305 10.12 3.31 12.80
N PHE A 306 11.36 3.63 13.19
CA PHE A 306 12.21 2.71 13.93
C PHE A 306 12.11 2.85 15.44
N GLN A 307 11.80 4.02 15.97
CA GLN A 307 11.69 4.26 17.41
C GLN A 307 10.24 4.24 17.88
N GLU A 308 9.39 5.04 17.25
CA GLU A 308 8.02 5.25 17.71
C GLU A 308 7.03 4.23 17.16
N GLY A 309 7.34 3.60 16.00
CA GLY A 309 6.43 2.71 15.31
C GLY A 309 5.12 3.38 14.88
N PHE A 310 5.11 4.72 14.82
CA PHE A 310 3.99 5.54 14.41
C PHE A 310 4.49 6.58 13.40
N PHE A 311 4.07 6.42 12.14
CA PHE A 311 4.62 7.21 11.05
C PHE A 311 3.55 7.80 10.14
N HIS A 312 3.89 8.93 9.56
CA HIS A 312 3.07 9.60 8.55
C HIS A 312 3.14 8.82 7.23
N ALA A 313 2.03 8.22 6.82
CA ALA A 313 1.98 7.31 5.67
C ALA A 313 1.79 8.03 4.32
N ASP A 314 1.56 9.35 4.32
CA ASP A 314 1.36 10.17 3.11
C ASP A 314 2.22 11.45 3.11
N PRO A 315 3.58 11.36 3.02
CA PRO A 315 4.48 12.51 2.98
C PRO A 315 4.42 13.25 1.63
N HIS A 316 3.20 13.57 1.21
CA HIS A 316 3.00 14.36 0.01
C HIS A 316 3.50 15.80 0.23
N PRO A 317 4.14 16.45 -0.76
CA PRO A 317 4.62 17.84 -0.62
C PRO A 317 3.55 18.84 -0.19
N GLY A 318 2.27 18.57 -0.49
CA GLY A 318 1.15 19.37 -0.02
C GLY A 318 0.87 19.28 1.48
N ASN A 319 1.43 18.28 2.18
CA ASN A 319 1.21 18.02 3.60
C ASN A 319 2.39 18.46 4.49
N ILE A 320 3.48 18.96 3.87
CA ILE A 320 4.70 19.34 4.59
C ILE A 320 5.11 20.76 4.20
N PHE A 321 5.20 21.63 5.20
CA PHE A 321 5.58 23.02 5.03
C PHE A 321 6.88 23.31 5.78
N VAL A 322 7.63 24.30 5.28
CA VAL A 322 8.91 24.73 5.85
C VAL A 322 8.87 26.24 6.07
N ARG A 323 9.31 26.67 7.24
CA ARG A 323 9.44 28.08 7.58
C ARG A 323 10.83 28.37 8.12
N ALA A 324 11.48 29.44 7.63
CA ALA A 324 12.68 29.95 8.24
C ALA A 324 12.38 30.51 9.64
N LEU A 325 13.18 30.16 10.60
CA LEU A 325 13.16 30.75 11.94
C LEU A 325 14.11 31.96 12.00
N PRO A 326 13.84 32.93 12.87
CA PRO A 326 14.80 34.01 13.11
C PRO A 326 16.16 33.41 13.47
N GLY A 327 17.19 33.78 12.70
CA GLY A 327 18.56 33.39 13.01
C GLY A 327 19.03 33.97 14.34
N PRO A 328 20.08 33.42 14.97
CA PRO A 328 20.70 34.03 16.11
C PRO A 328 21.17 35.45 15.72
N THR A 329 20.78 36.42 16.53
CA THR A 329 21.27 37.80 16.40
C THR A 329 22.80 37.79 16.34
N ALA A 330 23.38 38.75 15.62
CA ALA A 330 24.79 38.85 15.20
C ALA A 330 25.90 38.62 16.25
N GLU A 331 25.57 38.13 17.45
CA GLU A 331 26.50 37.84 18.55
C GLU A 331 27.12 36.44 18.52
N ALA A 332 26.71 35.55 17.60
CA ALA A 332 27.29 34.22 17.43
C ALA A 332 27.71 33.96 15.96
N PRO A 333 28.86 34.49 15.53
CA PRO A 333 29.24 34.50 14.11
C PRO A 333 29.66 33.14 13.50
N ASN A 334 29.78 32.07 14.27
CA ASN A 334 30.39 30.82 13.79
C ASN A 334 29.48 29.69 13.35
N LEU A 335 28.14 29.83 13.46
CA LEU A 335 27.20 28.83 12.93
C LEU A 335 26.35 29.29 11.72
N ALA A 336 26.45 30.56 11.35
CA ALA A 336 25.63 31.18 10.29
C ALA A 336 26.07 30.85 8.85
N ALA A 337 27.12 30.06 8.64
CA ALA A 337 27.68 29.88 7.30
C ALA A 337 26.98 28.84 6.41
N ALA A 338 26.10 27.97 6.95
CA ALA A 338 25.58 26.85 6.18
C ALA A 338 24.06 26.89 5.90
N SER A 339 23.21 27.37 6.81
CA SER A 339 21.74 27.40 6.63
C SER A 339 21.06 28.25 7.67
N MET A 340 19.98 28.96 7.33
CA MET A 340 19.05 29.52 8.31
C MET A 340 18.37 28.40 9.10
N PRO A 341 18.15 28.57 10.42
CA PRO A 341 17.31 27.66 11.18
C PRO A 341 15.92 27.58 10.56
N PHE A 342 15.32 26.43 10.58
CA PHE A 342 14.01 26.21 9.98
C PHE A 342 13.13 25.33 10.85
N GLN A 343 11.82 25.33 10.55
CA GLN A 343 10.83 24.48 11.17
C GLN A 343 10.04 23.75 10.09
N ILE A 344 9.93 22.44 10.23
CA ILE A 344 9.12 21.56 9.36
C ILE A 344 7.76 21.39 10.03
N THR A 345 6.70 21.64 9.29
CA THR A 345 5.32 21.50 9.77
C THR A 345 4.57 20.45 8.97
N PHE A 346 3.99 19.45 9.63
CA PHE A 346 3.10 18.46 9.06
C PHE A 346 1.65 18.88 9.31
N ILE A 347 0.74 18.78 8.30
CA ILE A 347 -0.62 19.33 8.40
C ILE A 347 -1.77 18.34 8.19
N ASP A 348 -1.54 17.15 7.64
CA ASP A 348 -2.57 16.13 7.40
C ASP A 348 -2.18 14.84 8.13
N PHE A 349 -3.05 14.35 9.00
CA PHE A 349 -2.84 13.15 9.82
C PHE A 349 -3.92 12.08 9.59
N GLY A 350 -4.66 12.20 8.49
CA GLY A 350 -5.69 11.24 8.09
C GLY A 350 -5.13 9.86 7.73
N MET A 351 -3.85 9.79 7.33
CA MET A 351 -3.19 8.52 7.01
C MET A 351 -1.94 8.34 7.85
N MET A 352 -2.08 7.59 8.95
CA MET A 352 -0.96 7.23 9.83
C MET A 352 -0.73 5.72 9.81
N GLY A 353 0.54 5.31 9.72
CA GLY A 353 0.93 3.92 9.85
C GLY A 353 1.26 3.58 11.31
N ASN A 354 0.87 2.38 11.74
CA ASN A 354 1.25 1.83 13.04
C ASN A 354 2.05 0.55 12.84
N ILE A 355 3.26 0.53 13.35
CA ILE A 355 4.15 -0.63 13.33
C ILE A 355 4.13 -1.26 14.71
N GLN A 356 3.72 -2.50 14.81
CA GLN A 356 3.75 -3.24 16.07
C GLN A 356 5.18 -3.39 16.58
N LYS A 357 5.40 -3.42 17.90
CA LYS A 357 6.75 -3.50 18.51
C LYS A 357 7.61 -4.65 17.97
N VAL A 358 7.00 -5.82 17.74
CA VAL A 358 7.69 -6.98 17.15
C VAL A 358 8.16 -6.67 15.72
N MET A 359 7.34 -5.95 14.96
CA MET A 359 7.64 -5.51 13.61
C MET A 359 8.73 -4.44 13.58
N SER A 360 8.73 -3.50 14.53
CA SER A 360 9.78 -2.49 14.70
C SER A 360 11.15 -3.14 14.96
N ALA A 361 11.20 -4.16 15.82
CA ALA A 361 12.43 -4.92 16.05
C ALA A 361 12.94 -5.62 14.77
N ASN A 362 12.04 -6.19 13.97
CA ASN A 362 12.41 -6.81 12.70
C ASN A 362 12.88 -5.76 11.67
N LEU A 363 12.28 -4.58 11.64
CA LEU A 363 12.75 -3.48 10.78
C LEU A 363 14.17 -3.02 11.16
N GLN A 364 14.48 -2.95 12.46
CA GLN A 364 15.85 -2.66 12.91
C GLN A 364 16.84 -3.77 12.48
N ARG A 365 16.43 -5.05 12.58
CA ARG A 365 17.22 -6.17 12.06
C ARG A 365 17.43 -6.11 10.55
N ILE A 366 16.39 -5.72 9.78
CA ILE A 366 16.49 -5.48 8.33
C ILE A 366 17.52 -4.38 8.06
N LEU A 367 17.42 -3.25 8.76
CA LEU A 367 18.35 -2.13 8.61
C LEU A 367 19.80 -2.60 8.82
N LEU A 368 20.04 -3.36 9.88
CA LEU A 368 21.34 -3.92 10.21
C LEU A 368 21.84 -4.92 9.17
N ALA A 369 20.98 -5.83 8.71
CA ALA A 369 21.32 -6.82 7.69
C ALA A 369 21.64 -6.15 6.34
N VAL A 370 20.89 -5.10 5.98
CA VAL A 370 21.19 -4.26 4.80
C VAL A 370 22.53 -3.55 4.97
N ALA A 371 22.82 -2.93 6.11
CA ALA A 371 24.09 -2.26 6.39
C ALA A 371 25.28 -3.24 6.32
N LYS A 372 25.10 -4.48 6.78
CA LYS A 372 26.11 -5.56 6.71
C LYS A 372 26.15 -6.26 5.34
N ARG A 373 25.24 -5.96 4.41
CA ARG A 373 25.03 -6.66 3.12
C ARG A 373 24.73 -8.15 3.29
N ASP A 374 24.05 -8.51 4.36
CA ASP A 374 23.73 -9.88 4.71
C ASP A 374 22.37 -10.28 4.12
N ALA A 375 22.39 -10.78 2.87
CA ALA A 375 21.18 -11.20 2.17
C ALA A 375 20.55 -12.45 2.81
N ALA A 376 21.33 -13.32 3.45
CA ALA A 376 20.83 -14.51 4.10
C ALA A 376 19.97 -14.14 5.33
N SER A 377 20.48 -13.25 6.19
CA SER A 377 19.71 -12.70 7.30
C SER A 377 18.48 -11.95 6.83
N LEU A 378 18.55 -11.17 5.74
CA LEU A 378 17.40 -10.49 5.15
C LEU A 378 16.32 -11.46 4.71
N THR A 379 16.69 -12.53 4.00
CA THR A 379 15.73 -13.56 3.57
C THR A 379 15.04 -14.20 4.75
N GLN A 380 15.80 -14.54 5.81
CA GLN A 380 15.24 -15.16 7.01
C GLN A 380 14.27 -14.19 7.72
N ILE A 381 14.64 -12.92 7.90
CA ILE A 381 13.78 -11.92 8.53
C ILE A 381 12.48 -11.74 7.73
N TYR A 382 12.56 -11.62 6.40
CA TYR A 382 11.37 -11.54 5.55
C TYR A 382 10.50 -12.79 5.62
N SER A 383 11.11 -13.97 5.76
CA SER A 383 10.38 -15.22 5.97
C SER A 383 9.63 -15.24 7.29
N ASP A 384 10.29 -14.83 8.39
CA ASP A 384 9.69 -14.74 9.73
C ASP A 384 8.53 -13.72 9.77
N MET A 385 8.63 -12.66 8.98
CA MET A 385 7.59 -11.64 8.84
C MET A 385 6.45 -12.02 7.89
N GLY A 386 6.51 -13.20 7.28
CA GLY A 386 5.45 -13.69 6.38
C GLY A 386 5.44 -13.05 4.99
N PHE A 387 6.58 -12.55 4.50
CA PHE A 387 6.67 -11.99 3.15
C PHE A 387 6.64 -13.03 2.04
N PHE A 388 6.85 -14.31 2.38
CA PHE A 388 6.89 -15.37 1.39
C PHE A 388 5.71 -16.33 1.53
N LEU A 389 5.22 -16.78 0.38
CA LEU A 389 4.23 -17.83 0.33
C LEU A 389 4.84 -19.18 0.78
N PRO A 390 4.05 -20.08 1.39
CA PRO A 390 4.51 -21.40 1.76
C PRO A 390 5.14 -22.14 0.57
N GLY A 391 6.35 -22.67 0.75
CA GLY A 391 7.12 -23.38 -0.29
C GLY A 391 7.93 -22.49 -1.22
N ALA A 392 8.14 -21.22 -0.87
CA ALA A 392 9.10 -20.36 -1.54
C ALA A 392 10.53 -20.96 -1.46
N ASP A 393 11.29 -20.83 -2.53
CA ASP A 393 12.70 -21.24 -2.59
C ASP A 393 13.57 -20.14 -1.97
N LEU A 394 13.85 -20.25 -0.66
CA LEU A 394 14.55 -19.21 0.09
C LEU A 394 16.01 -19.05 -0.37
N ASP A 395 16.68 -20.14 -0.76
CA ASP A 395 18.07 -20.08 -1.26
C ASP A 395 18.12 -19.25 -2.55
N ARG A 396 17.20 -19.51 -3.46
CA ARG A 396 17.11 -18.77 -4.72
C ARG A 396 16.72 -17.30 -4.53
N ILE A 397 15.89 -17.02 -3.52
CA ILE A 397 15.53 -15.65 -3.13
C ILE A 397 16.75 -14.94 -2.53
N THR A 398 17.56 -15.62 -1.72
CA THR A 398 18.79 -15.07 -1.15
C THR A 398 19.77 -14.67 -2.25
N GLU A 399 20.00 -15.53 -3.24
CA GLU A 399 20.84 -15.21 -4.42
C GLU A 399 20.34 -13.95 -5.14
N ALA A 400 19.01 -13.81 -5.31
CA ALA A 400 18.43 -12.63 -5.93
C ALA A 400 18.64 -11.36 -5.10
N GLN A 401 18.51 -11.46 -3.77
CA GLN A 401 18.75 -10.34 -2.87
C GLN A 401 20.23 -9.92 -2.85
N GLU A 402 21.17 -10.87 -2.87
CA GLU A 402 22.62 -10.59 -3.02
C GLU A 402 22.89 -9.81 -4.31
N ALA A 403 22.34 -10.27 -5.43
CA ALA A 403 22.51 -9.63 -6.73
C ALA A 403 21.93 -8.19 -6.75
N VAL A 404 20.77 -7.96 -6.08
CA VAL A 404 20.16 -6.65 -5.94
C VAL A 404 21.01 -5.76 -5.04
N LEU A 405 21.39 -6.23 -3.85
CA LEU A 405 22.22 -5.45 -2.91
C LEU A 405 23.55 -5.04 -3.53
N ALA A 406 24.21 -5.93 -4.26
CA ALA A 406 25.47 -5.62 -4.95
C ALA A 406 25.32 -4.49 -5.98
N ARG A 407 24.14 -4.39 -6.63
CA ARG A 407 23.88 -3.36 -7.66
C ARG A 407 23.46 -2.01 -7.07
N ILE A 408 22.72 -2.01 -5.96
CA ILE A 408 22.16 -0.77 -5.38
C ILE A 408 23.08 -0.14 -4.33
N TRP A 409 24.01 -0.90 -3.78
CA TRP A 409 24.88 -0.42 -2.69
C TRP A 409 25.76 0.75 -3.13
N GLY A 410 25.77 1.80 -2.30
CA GLY A 410 26.56 3.01 -2.55
C GLY A 410 25.99 3.97 -3.60
N ARG A 411 24.86 3.61 -4.24
CA ARG A 411 24.16 4.49 -5.18
C ARG A 411 23.33 5.54 -4.43
N SER A 412 23.21 6.72 -5.04
CA SER A 412 22.28 7.76 -4.57
C SER A 412 20.83 7.34 -4.80
N LEU A 413 19.88 7.97 -4.10
CA LEU A 413 18.45 7.74 -4.30
C LEU A 413 18.01 7.99 -5.75
N GLN A 414 18.61 8.98 -6.41
CA GLN A 414 18.32 9.30 -7.81
C GLN A 414 18.76 8.19 -8.76
N GLU A 415 19.96 7.62 -8.55
CA GLU A 415 20.46 6.49 -9.34
C GLU A 415 19.65 5.22 -9.12
N MET A 416 19.20 4.97 -7.87
CA MET A 416 18.33 3.83 -7.55
C MET A 416 16.93 3.99 -8.15
N ALA A 417 16.40 5.22 -8.23
CA ALA A 417 15.08 5.49 -8.80
C ALA A 417 15.04 5.36 -10.32
N ARG A 418 16.21 5.37 -11.00
CA ARG A 418 16.32 5.30 -12.48
C ARG A 418 17.31 4.22 -12.92
N PRO A 419 17.09 2.94 -12.60
CA PRO A 419 17.94 1.87 -13.09
C PRO A 419 17.91 1.83 -14.62
N SER A 420 19.03 1.45 -15.24
CA SER A 420 19.10 1.33 -16.70
C SER A 420 18.19 0.20 -17.20
N PRO A 421 17.60 0.32 -18.41
CA PRO A 421 16.81 -0.77 -18.99
C PRO A 421 17.58 -2.08 -19.14
N GLU A 422 18.88 -2.00 -19.37
CA GLU A 422 19.77 -3.15 -19.47
C GLU A 422 19.91 -3.87 -18.12
N GLU A 423 20.17 -3.14 -17.03
CA GLU A 423 20.25 -3.69 -15.68
C GLU A 423 18.97 -4.39 -15.25
N ILE A 424 17.79 -3.77 -15.55
CA ILE A 424 16.48 -4.38 -15.27
C ILE A 424 16.32 -5.67 -16.08
N HIS A 425 16.72 -5.66 -17.36
CA HIS A 425 16.59 -6.81 -18.24
C HIS A 425 17.48 -7.97 -17.79
N GLU A 426 18.72 -7.70 -17.43
CA GLU A 426 19.65 -8.70 -16.90
C GLU A 426 19.10 -9.36 -15.64
N LEU A 427 18.73 -8.55 -14.63
CA LEU A 427 18.19 -9.05 -13.37
C LEU A 427 16.89 -9.85 -13.60
N ALA A 428 16.00 -9.34 -14.45
CA ALA A 428 14.76 -10.02 -14.77
C ALA A 428 14.97 -11.32 -15.55
N SER A 429 16.01 -11.42 -16.37
CA SER A 429 16.34 -12.65 -17.11
C SER A 429 16.97 -13.69 -16.21
N GLU A 430 17.85 -13.28 -15.30
CA GLU A 430 18.56 -14.12 -14.34
C GLU A 430 17.60 -14.75 -13.32
N PHE A 431 16.64 -13.96 -12.79
CA PHE A 431 15.66 -14.38 -11.78
C PHE A 431 14.24 -14.56 -12.33
N LYS A 432 14.13 -14.95 -13.60
CA LYS A 432 12.85 -15.17 -14.30
C LYS A 432 11.97 -16.22 -13.64
N ASP A 433 12.55 -17.19 -13.00
CA ASP A 433 11.88 -18.24 -12.22
C ASP A 433 11.15 -17.64 -11.00
N ILE A 434 11.82 -16.78 -10.21
CA ILE A 434 11.23 -16.07 -9.07
C ILE A 434 10.12 -15.13 -9.55
N LEU A 435 10.37 -14.34 -10.61
CA LEU A 435 9.38 -13.42 -11.16
C LEU A 435 8.14 -14.14 -11.69
N ARG A 436 8.30 -15.35 -12.23
CA ARG A 436 7.18 -16.17 -12.71
C ARG A 436 6.40 -16.84 -11.57
N ALA A 437 7.09 -17.35 -10.56
CA ALA A 437 6.48 -17.96 -9.40
C ALA A 437 5.81 -16.94 -8.51
N PHE A 438 6.37 -15.71 -8.46
CA PHE A 438 5.98 -14.60 -7.60
C PHE A 438 5.64 -15.07 -6.18
N PRO A 439 6.60 -15.60 -5.43
CA PRO A 439 6.37 -16.23 -4.14
C PRO A 439 6.20 -15.21 -3.01
N PHE A 440 5.89 -13.95 -3.33
CA PHE A 440 5.83 -12.84 -2.38
C PHE A 440 4.40 -12.55 -1.93
N GLN A 441 4.28 -12.22 -0.65
CA GLN A 441 3.07 -11.73 -0.01
C GLN A 441 3.47 -10.55 0.87
N ILE A 442 3.03 -9.34 0.52
CA ILE A 442 3.40 -8.13 1.27
C ILE A 442 2.35 -7.91 2.36
N PRO A 443 2.73 -7.90 3.66
CA PRO A 443 1.83 -7.49 4.75
C PRO A 443 1.34 -6.05 4.58
N GLN A 444 0.09 -5.77 5.00
CA GLN A 444 -0.56 -4.47 4.78
C GLN A 444 0.24 -3.28 5.34
N ASP A 445 0.80 -3.43 6.54
CA ASP A 445 1.56 -2.37 7.20
C ASP A 445 2.79 -1.93 6.37
N PHE A 446 3.36 -2.86 5.59
CA PHE A 446 4.47 -2.56 4.69
C PHE A 446 4.08 -1.85 3.40
N ILE A 447 2.82 -1.93 2.99
CA ILE A 447 2.33 -1.18 1.82
C ILE A 447 2.32 0.32 2.15
N TYR A 448 1.85 0.70 3.33
CA TYR A 448 1.89 2.08 3.81
C TYR A 448 3.32 2.57 4.00
N LEU A 449 4.19 1.74 4.60
CA LEU A 449 5.60 2.06 4.76
C LEU A 449 6.30 2.21 3.40
N GLY A 450 6.09 1.28 2.47
CA GLY A 450 6.66 1.34 1.12
C GLY A 450 6.20 2.58 0.34
N ARG A 451 4.92 2.97 0.47
CA ARG A 451 4.40 4.21 -0.09
C ARG A 451 5.09 5.44 0.51
N ALA A 452 5.16 5.50 1.84
CA ALA A 452 5.83 6.61 2.54
C ALA A 452 7.30 6.73 2.14
N VAL A 453 8.04 5.62 2.11
CA VAL A 453 9.44 5.56 1.67
C VAL A 453 9.60 6.00 0.21
N GLY A 454 8.72 5.55 -0.68
CA GLY A 454 8.76 5.93 -2.10
C GLY A 454 8.53 7.43 -2.30
N MET A 455 7.55 8.02 -1.61
CA MET A 455 7.26 9.46 -1.67
C MET A 455 8.37 10.29 -1.04
N LEU A 456 8.86 9.86 0.13
CA LEU A 456 9.98 10.48 0.82
C LEU A 456 11.25 10.48 -0.04
N SER A 457 11.56 9.35 -0.68
CA SER A 457 12.69 9.23 -1.62
C SER A 457 12.56 10.22 -2.79
N GLY A 458 11.37 10.35 -3.37
CA GLY A 458 11.11 11.33 -4.42
C GLY A 458 11.33 12.77 -3.96
N LEU A 459 10.83 13.11 -2.77
CA LEU A 459 10.92 14.44 -2.18
C LEU A 459 12.35 14.79 -1.80
N THR A 460 13.05 13.89 -1.12
CA THR A 460 14.45 14.12 -0.72
C THR A 460 15.39 14.21 -1.93
N SER A 461 15.12 13.45 -3.00
CA SER A 461 15.88 13.58 -4.26
C SER A 461 15.65 14.92 -4.98
N GLN A 462 14.49 15.56 -4.81
CA GLN A 462 14.24 16.91 -5.34
C GLN A 462 15.00 17.97 -4.54
N LEU A 463 15.05 17.84 -3.22
CA LEU A 463 15.78 18.74 -2.33
C LEU A 463 17.30 18.59 -2.48
N HIS A 464 17.77 17.37 -2.51
CA HIS A 464 19.18 17.00 -2.59
C HIS A 464 19.36 15.75 -3.48
N PRO A 465 19.66 15.91 -4.78
CA PRO A 465 19.80 14.79 -5.71
C PRO A 465 20.84 13.73 -5.32
N ASP A 466 21.92 14.17 -4.68
CA ASP A 466 23.05 13.33 -4.27
C ASP A 466 22.90 12.74 -2.87
N VAL A 467 21.70 12.87 -2.24
CA VAL A 467 21.50 12.31 -0.91
C VAL A 467 21.70 10.79 -0.93
N ASN A 468 22.58 10.33 -0.05
CA ASN A 468 22.85 8.90 0.09
C ASN A 468 22.08 8.35 1.28
N LEU A 469 21.01 7.61 1.00
CA LEU A 469 20.17 7.00 2.01
C LEU A 469 20.96 6.04 2.92
N TRP A 470 21.95 5.34 2.34
CA TRP A 470 22.77 4.38 3.08
C TRP A 470 23.59 5.05 4.17
N THR A 471 24.19 6.20 3.86
CA THR A 471 24.95 6.99 4.84
C THR A 471 24.06 7.51 5.96
N GLN A 472 22.84 7.95 5.64
CA GLN A 472 21.88 8.41 6.66
C GLN A 472 21.36 7.22 7.50
N MET A 473 21.10 6.07 6.88
CA MET A 473 20.71 4.85 7.60
C MET A 473 21.84 4.37 8.54
N GLU A 474 23.08 4.38 8.07
CA GLU A 474 24.25 3.98 8.87
C GLU A 474 24.45 4.93 10.06
N LYS A 475 24.40 6.25 9.83
CA LYS A 475 24.46 7.27 10.87
C LYS A 475 23.37 7.06 11.92
N TYR A 476 22.12 6.89 11.47
CA TYR A 476 20.98 6.65 12.36
C TYR A 476 21.13 5.33 13.15
N ALA A 477 21.59 4.25 12.51
CA ALA A 477 21.84 2.98 13.17
C ALA A 477 22.90 3.10 14.28
N VAL A 478 24.01 3.81 14.02
CA VAL A 478 25.07 4.05 14.99
C VAL A 478 24.59 4.93 16.15
N GLU A 479 23.87 6.02 15.87
CA GLU A 479 23.39 6.95 16.89
C GLU A 479 22.28 6.37 17.77
N THR A 480 21.37 5.58 17.18
CA THR A 480 20.16 5.08 17.88
C THR A 480 20.39 3.74 18.56
N ILE A 481 21.13 2.84 17.92
CA ILE A 481 21.37 1.48 18.44
C ILE A 481 22.54 1.49 19.43
N GLY A 482 23.41 2.51 19.33
CA GLY A 482 24.54 2.73 20.24
C GLY A 482 25.58 1.61 20.23
N ASP A 483 26.85 1.97 20.49
CA ASP A 483 27.97 1.02 20.49
C ASP A 483 27.79 -0.10 21.56
N GLU A 484 27.06 0.17 22.65
CA GLU A 484 26.79 -0.80 23.71
C GLU A 484 25.71 -1.82 23.37
N ARG A 485 24.65 -1.44 22.62
CA ARG A 485 23.64 -2.39 22.14
C ARG A 485 24.16 -3.28 21.00
N PHE A 486 25.08 -2.76 20.21
CA PHE A 486 25.81 -3.59 19.23
C PHE A 486 26.64 -4.69 19.93
N LYS A 487 27.23 -4.39 21.08
CA LYS A 487 27.94 -5.40 21.91
C LYS A 487 26.98 -6.34 22.64
N LEU A 488 25.82 -5.84 23.08
CA LEU A 488 24.79 -6.65 23.75
C LEU A 488 24.04 -7.57 22.75
N PHE A 489 23.79 -7.14 21.53
CA PHE A 489 23.14 -7.97 20.52
C PHE A 489 24.04 -9.12 20.06
N ASP A 490 25.34 -8.90 19.87
CA ASP A 490 26.30 -9.97 19.63
C ASP A 490 26.37 -10.94 20.83
N PHE A 491 26.25 -10.43 22.05
CA PHE A 491 26.29 -11.26 23.26
C PHE A 491 24.97 -12.04 23.50
N GLU A 492 23.80 -11.42 23.29
CA GLU A 492 22.50 -12.12 23.36
C GLU A 492 22.34 -13.10 22.19
N PHE A 493 22.77 -12.75 20.99
CA PHE A 493 22.82 -13.64 19.84
C PHE A 493 23.78 -14.81 20.11
N LEU A 494 24.98 -14.54 20.63
CA LEU A 494 25.94 -15.56 21.04
C LEU A 494 25.36 -16.44 22.16
N CYS A 495 24.70 -15.88 23.14
CA CYS A 495 24.04 -16.63 24.21
C CYS A 495 22.88 -17.47 23.68
N THR A 496 22.09 -16.97 22.75
CA THR A 496 20.97 -17.70 22.14
C THR A 496 21.48 -18.82 21.22
N GLU A 497 22.53 -18.57 20.43
CA GLU A 497 23.19 -19.59 19.61
C GLU A 497 23.93 -20.62 20.49
N LEU A 498 24.61 -20.21 21.57
CA LEU A 498 25.19 -21.13 22.52
C LEU A 498 24.13 -21.94 23.26
N GLN A 499 23.01 -21.36 23.66
CA GLN A 499 21.88 -22.07 24.23
C GLN A 499 21.24 -23.03 23.23
N SER A 500 21.11 -22.65 21.95
CA SER A 500 20.61 -23.56 20.91
C SER A 500 21.57 -24.72 20.67
N LEU A 501 22.88 -24.49 20.65
CA LEU A 501 23.92 -25.51 20.56
C LEU A 501 23.96 -26.40 21.79
N LEU A 502 23.77 -25.85 22.99
CA LEU A 502 23.67 -26.63 24.23
C LEU A 502 22.36 -27.39 24.35
N ALA A 503 21.29 -26.97 23.67
CA ALA A 503 20.02 -27.69 23.61
C ALA A 503 20.00 -28.84 22.59
N VAL A 504 20.92 -28.88 21.62
CA VAL A 504 21.01 -29.92 20.60
C VAL A 504 21.12 -31.34 21.20
N PRO A 505 21.99 -31.62 22.21
CA PRO A 505 22.04 -32.94 22.82
C PRO A 505 20.74 -33.36 23.49
N VAL A 506 20.01 -32.42 24.10
CA VAL A 506 18.72 -32.67 24.75
C VAL A 506 17.63 -32.95 23.72
N GLN A 507 17.63 -32.19 22.62
CA GLN A 507 16.66 -32.38 21.51
C GLN A 507 16.92 -33.67 20.74
N VAL A 508 18.18 -34.04 20.51
CA VAL A 508 18.57 -35.31 19.89
C VAL A 508 18.18 -36.47 20.80
N ARG A 509 18.41 -36.38 22.12
CA ARG A 509 17.99 -37.38 23.09
C ARG A 509 16.47 -37.56 23.13
N ARG A 510 15.72 -36.48 23.03
CA ARG A 510 14.25 -36.49 22.95
C ARG A 510 13.75 -37.10 21.63
N LEU A 511 14.42 -36.84 20.51
CA LEU A 511 14.14 -37.46 19.21
C LEU A 511 14.42 -38.98 19.25
N ILE A 512 15.52 -39.38 19.85
CA ILE A 512 15.87 -40.81 20.05
C ILE A 512 14.82 -41.51 20.92
N GLN A 513 14.42 -40.90 22.04
CA GLN A 513 13.36 -41.44 22.92
C GLN A 513 11.99 -41.52 22.21
N LEU A 514 11.65 -40.58 21.36
CA LEU A 514 10.42 -40.61 20.54
C LEU A 514 10.48 -41.68 19.46
N ALA A 515 11.68 -41.92 18.88
CA ALA A 515 11.91 -42.98 17.91
C ALA A 515 11.87 -44.38 18.57
N GLU A 516 12.53 -44.56 19.71
CA GLU A 516 12.50 -45.81 20.49
C GLU A 516 11.10 -46.13 21.05
N GLY A 517 10.32 -45.10 21.38
CA GLY A 517 8.94 -45.24 21.85
C GLY A 517 7.90 -45.44 20.75
N GLY A 518 8.30 -45.54 19.48
CA GLY A 518 7.38 -45.67 18.33
C GLY A 518 6.43 -44.48 18.12
N ARG A 519 6.72 -43.33 18.75
CA ARG A 519 5.88 -42.11 18.70
C ARG A 519 6.40 -41.03 17.75
N LEU A 520 7.43 -41.35 16.97
CA LEU A 520 7.98 -40.42 15.96
C LEU A 520 6.98 -40.34 14.80
N GLN A 521 6.16 -39.31 14.79
CA GLN A 521 5.36 -38.96 13.61
C GLN A 521 6.23 -38.11 12.67
N VAL A 522 6.88 -38.75 11.71
CA VAL A 522 7.54 -38.03 10.62
C VAL A 522 6.43 -37.60 9.66
N ARG A 523 6.07 -36.35 9.68
CA ARG A 523 5.26 -35.75 8.63
C ARG A 523 6.17 -35.61 7.41
N ALA A 524 6.13 -36.56 6.49
CA ALA A 524 6.80 -36.42 5.21
C ALA A 524 6.16 -35.21 4.51
N VAL A 525 6.83 -34.10 4.53
CA VAL A 525 6.52 -32.98 3.63
C VAL A 525 7.00 -33.47 2.27
N GLU A 526 6.04 -33.83 1.41
CA GLU A 526 6.36 -34.20 0.04
C GLU A 526 7.16 -33.06 -0.60
N ASP A 527 8.36 -33.39 -1.09
CA ASP A 527 9.18 -32.45 -1.86
C ASP A 527 8.28 -31.86 -2.96
N PRO A 528 8.09 -30.53 -3.00
CA PRO A 528 7.26 -29.89 -4.04
C PRO A 528 7.71 -30.23 -5.47
N LYS A 529 8.99 -30.65 -5.66
CA LYS A 529 9.52 -31.13 -6.92
C LYS A 529 9.05 -32.57 -7.22
N ALA A 530 8.93 -33.40 -6.19
CA ALA A 530 8.40 -34.76 -6.31
C ALA A 530 6.89 -34.73 -6.58
N ALA A 531 6.11 -33.92 -5.85
CA ALA A 531 4.70 -33.72 -6.09
C ALA A 531 4.41 -33.21 -7.51
N ARG A 532 5.18 -32.23 -8.01
CA ARG A 532 5.08 -31.74 -9.40
C ARG A 532 5.52 -32.77 -10.45
N ARG A 533 6.37 -33.74 -10.10
CA ARG A 533 6.74 -34.85 -11.00
C ARG A 533 5.61 -35.88 -11.04
N LEU A 534 4.99 -36.18 -9.91
CA LEU A 534 3.83 -37.04 -9.82
C LEU A 534 2.64 -36.47 -10.59
N ASP A 535 2.29 -35.19 -10.37
CA ASP A 535 1.24 -34.48 -11.13
C ASP A 535 1.49 -34.51 -12.64
N ARG A 536 2.76 -34.34 -13.07
CA ARG A 536 3.13 -34.43 -14.49
C ARG A 536 3.03 -35.84 -15.04
N LEU A 537 3.34 -36.87 -14.22
CA LEU A 537 3.17 -38.27 -14.58
C LEU A 537 1.70 -38.64 -14.68
N GLU A 538 0.87 -38.23 -13.72
CA GLU A 538 -0.58 -38.42 -13.76
C GLU A 538 -1.21 -37.75 -14.98
N GLN A 539 -0.81 -36.51 -15.30
CA GLN A 539 -1.28 -35.82 -16.50
C GLN A 539 -0.82 -36.52 -17.80
N ARG A 540 0.39 -37.08 -17.83
CA ARG A 540 0.88 -37.84 -19.00
C ARG A 540 0.15 -39.19 -19.15
N LEU A 541 -0.09 -39.87 -18.05
CA LEU A 541 -0.85 -41.12 -18.04
C LEU A 541 -2.31 -40.87 -18.42
N GLY A 542 -2.94 -39.80 -17.94
CA GLY A 542 -4.28 -39.38 -18.34
C GLY A 542 -4.38 -39.10 -19.84
N ARG A 543 -3.36 -38.45 -20.45
CA ARG A 543 -3.31 -38.19 -21.90
C ARG A 543 -3.13 -39.51 -22.70
N LEU A 544 -2.29 -40.41 -22.22
CA LEU A 544 -2.07 -41.69 -22.84
C LEU A 544 -3.39 -42.50 -22.88
N ASN A 545 -4.11 -42.56 -21.74
CA ASN A 545 -5.37 -43.22 -21.63
C ASN A 545 -6.45 -42.63 -22.58
N GLN A 546 -6.53 -41.31 -22.66
CA GLN A 546 -7.45 -40.63 -23.59
C GLN A 546 -7.07 -40.89 -25.05
N THR A 547 -5.81 -40.91 -25.40
CA THR A 547 -5.32 -41.20 -26.76
C THR A 547 -5.65 -42.64 -27.16
N ILE A 548 -5.51 -43.60 -26.24
CA ILE A 548 -5.85 -45.01 -26.45
C ILE A 548 -7.37 -45.15 -26.68
N LEU A 549 -8.19 -44.48 -25.87
CA LEU A 549 -9.65 -44.53 -26.03
C LEU A 549 -10.12 -43.90 -27.35
N VAL A 550 -9.52 -42.80 -27.78
CA VAL A 550 -9.82 -42.19 -29.09
C VAL A 550 -9.40 -43.13 -30.23
N ALA A 551 -8.19 -43.70 -30.14
CA ALA A 551 -7.71 -44.67 -31.14
C ALA A 551 -8.58 -45.92 -31.19
N ALA A 552 -8.99 -46.48 -30.05
CA ALA A 552 -9.90 -47.63 -29.98
C ALA A 552 -11.27 -47.30 -30.56
N GLY A 553 -11.81 -46.11 -30.30
CA GLY A 553 -13.06 -45.63 -30.88
C GLY A 553 -13.00 -45.49 -32.42
N LEU A 554 -11.89 -44.96 -32.94
CA LEU A 554 -11.67 -44.83 -34.39
C LEU A 554 -11.55 -46.21 -35.06
N LEU A 555 -10.73 -47.11 -34.50
CA LEU A 555 -10.52 -48.45 -35.01
C LEU A 555 -11.79 -49.30 -34.90
N GLY A 556 -12.50 -49.22 -33.77
CA GLY A 556 -13.81 -49.89 -33.59
C GLY A 556 -14.86 -49.42 -34.60
N GLY A 557 -14.88 -48.10 -34.89
CA GLY A 557 -15.74 -47.55 -35.95
C GLY A 557 -15.39 -48.06 -37.34
N VAL A 558 -14.11 -48.19 -37.69
CA VAL A 558 -13.68 -48.79 -38.98
C VAL A 558 -14.05 -50.25 -39.07
N TRP A 559 -13.88 -51.02 -37.98
CA TRP A 559 -14.25 -52.43 -37.95
C TRP A 559 -15.75 -52.63 -38.09
N LEU A 560 -16.58 -51.84 -37.40
CA LEU A 560 -18.06 -51.90 -37.52
C LEU A 560 -18.55 -51.48 -38.91
N TYR A 561 -17.89 -50.51 -39.53
CA TYR A 561 -18.19 -50.09 -40.89
C TYR A 561 -17.93 -51.21 -41.89
N ASN A 562 -16.80 -51.91 -41.78
CA ASN A 562 -16.46 -53.06 -42.62
C ASN A 562 -17.37 -54.28 -42.35
N ALA A 563 -17.93 -54.38 -41.14
CA ALA A 563 -18.92 -55.42 -40.77
C ALA A 563 -20.36 -55.07 -41.20
N GLY A 564 -20.60 -54.00 -41.96
CA GLY A 564 -21.90 -53.61 -42.50
C GLY A 564 -22.78 -52.80 -41.54
N ASN A 565 -22.33 -52.50 -40.33
CA ASN A 565 -23.09 -51.77 -39.29
C ASN A 565 -22.79 -50.26 -39.30
N THR A 566 -23.21 -49.57 -40.37
CA THR A 566 -22.86 -48.14 -40.61
C THR A 566 -23.34 -47.19 -39.51
N ASN A 567 -24.54 -47.43 -38.94
CA ASN A 567 -25.06 -46.54 -37.88
C ASN A 567 -24.26 -46.65 -36.59
N MET A 568 -23.81 -47.84 -36.20
CA MET A 568 -22.94 -48.04 -35.04
C MET A 568 -21.53 -47.46 -35.27
N ALA A 569 -20.98 -47.57 -36.48
CA ALA A 569 -19.69 -46.99 -36.85
C ALA A 569 -19.69 -45.48 -36.69
N ILE A 570 -20.74 -44.79 -37.15
CA ILE A 570 -20.90 -43.33 -36.97
C ILE A 570 -20.98 -42.97 -35.49
N GLY A 571 -21.71 -43.75 -34.67
CA GLY A 571 -21.75 -43.53 -33.21
C GLY A 571 -20.38 -43.61 -32.55
N PHE A 572 -19.54 -44.58 -32.92
CA PHE A 572 -18.17 -44.72 -32.41
C PHE A 572 -17.24 -43.55 -32.84
N TRP A 573 -17.37 -43.08 -34.09
CA TRP A 573 -16.60 -41.93 -34.56
C TRP A 573 -17.03 -40.63 -33.91
N VAL A 574 -18.33 -40.42 -33.68
CA VAL A 574 -18.86 -39.26 -32.96
C VAL A 574 -18.39 -39.27 -31.50
N ALA A 575 -18.41 -40.44 -30.82
CA ALA A 575 -17.92 -40.60 -29.47
C ALA A 575 -16.38 -40.34 -29.37
N ALA A 576 -15.60 -40.88 -30.33
CA ALA A 576 -14.15 -40.63 -30.40
C ALA A 576 -13.83 -39.15 -30.67
N GLY A 577 -14.60 -38.50 -31.57
CA GLY A 577 -14.48 -37.05 -31.82
C GLY A 577 -14.84 -36.22 -30.61
N GLY A 578 -15.88 -36.58 -29.85
CA GLY A 578 -16.29 -35.96 -28.61
C GLY A 578 -15.20 -36.06 -27.51
N LEU A 579 -14.63 -37.24 -27.32
CA LEU A 579 -13.53 -37.48 -26.38
C LEU A 579 -12.29 -36.69 -26.78
N TRP A 580 -11.96 -36.63 -28.05
CA TRP A 580 -10.86 -35.83 -28.57
C TRP A 580 -11.08 -34.33 -28.35
N TRP A 581 -12.31 -33.85 -28.57
CA TRP A 581 -12.66 -32.43 -28.33
C TRP A 581 -12.64 -32.08 -26.85
N MET A 582 -13.13 -32.93 -25.94
CA MET A 582 -13.05 -32.78 -24.49
C MET A 582 -11.58 -32.76 -24.01
N SER A 583 -10.73 -33.64 -24.53
CA SER A 583 -9.30 -33.70 -24.25
C SER A 583 -8.56 -32.41 -24.59
N ARG A 584 -8.98 -31.69 -25.64
CA ARG A 584 -8.43 -30.37 -25.99
C ARG A 584 -8.94 -29.22 -25.13
N ARG A 585 -10.13 -29.39 -24.55
CA ARG A 585 -10.74 -28.33 -23.70
C ARG A 585 -10.11 -28.24 -22.32
N ASP A 586 -9.62 -29.35 -21.79
CA ASP A 586 -8.99 -29.42 -20.49
C ASP A 586 -7.48 -29.04 -20.51
N ASN A 587 -6.89 -28.85 -21.69
CA ASN A 587 -5.48 -28.46 -21.87
C ASN A 587 -5.31 -27.41 -22.97
N PRO A 588 -5.26 -26.09 -22.64
CA PRO A 588 -4.70 -25.12 -23.57
C PRO A 588 -3.22 -25.38 -23.73
N ILE A 589 -2.80 -25.59 -24.97
CA ILE A 589 -1.39 -25.69 -25.41
C ILE A 589 -0.61 -24.44 -24.96
N PRO A 590 0.69 -24.55 -24.53
CA PRO A 590 1.48 -23.56 -23.82
C PRO A 590 1.61 -22.20 -24.49
#